data_1cc363f64e7b048b124610122c742f14
#
_entry.id   1cc363f64e7b048b124610122c742f14
#
_cell.length_a   1.000
_cell.length_b   1.000
_cell.length_c   1.000
_cell.angle_alpha   90.00
_cell.angle_beta   90.00
_cell.angle_gamma   90.00
#
_symmetry.space_group_name_H-M   'P 1'
#
loop_
_entity.id
_entity.type
_entity.pdbx_description
1 polymer ?
#
loop_
_entity_poly.entity_id
_entity_poly.type
_entity_poly.pdbx_seq_one_letter_code
_entity_poly.pdbx_strand_id
1 'polypeptide(L)'
;MPELPEVETALRGIRPYLKNFTIEKVVVRQPKLRWAVSEELITLKHVKIVDLTRRAKYLIIHTEKGYIIGHLGMSGSVRIVPQDSAIDKHDHIDIVMNNGKLLRYNDPRRFGAWLWTENLDDFHLFLKLGPEPLSDEFNAEYLFKKSRQKSTALKTFLMDNAVVVGIGNIYANESLFICGIYPLKLAKNLTRNQCISLVNTIKDVLRKAIVQGGTTLKDFLQPDGRPGYFAQELLVYGNKDKPCPKCGTKIESLVIGQRNSFFCPKCQKMG
;
A
#
# COMPACT_ATOMS: atom_id res chain seq x y z
N MET A 1 7.86 3.39 -0.45
CA MET A 1 7.08 2.23 -0.99
C MET A 1 5.63 2.55 -0.78
N PRO A 2 4.80 2.53 -1.81
CA PRO A 2 3.36 2.70 -1.65
C PRO A 2 2.78 1.69 -0.66
N GLU A 3 2.06 2.18 0.35
CA GLU A 3 1.29 1.39 1.30
C GLU A 3 -0.20 1.46 0.92
N LEU A 4 -1.11 0.99 1.76
CA LEU A 4 -2.54 0.96 1.42
C LEU A 4 -3.09 2.33 0.99
N PRO A 5 -2.84 3.46 1.68
CA PRO A 5 -3.39 4.75 1.27
C PRO A 5 -2.92 5.21 -0.11
N GLU A 6 -1.65 5.00 -0.45
CA GLU A 6 -1.11 5.37 -1.75
C GLU A 6 -1.72 4.53 -2.88
N VAL A 7 -1.91 3.23 -2.65
CA VAL A 7 -2.55 2.34 -3.63
C VAL A 7 -4.03 2.68 -3.80
N GLU A 8 -4.73 2.99 -2.71
CA GLU A 8 -6.15 3.43 -2.74
C GLU A 8 -6.30 4.75 -3.49
N THR A 9 -5.38 5.71 -3.25
CA THR A 9 -5.35 6.99 -3.97
C THR A 9 -5.11 6.81 -5.46
N ALA A 10 -4.13 5.96 -5.82
CA ALA A 10 -3.85 5.62 -7.21
C ALA A 10 -5.09 5.00 -7.89
N LEU A 11 -5.75 4.05 -7.22
CA LEU A 11 -6.96 3.42 -7.71
C LEU A 11 -8.07 4.44 -7.98
N ARG A 12 -8.33 5.33 -7.02
CA ARG A 12 -9.36 6.37 -7.17
C ARG A 12 -9.06 7.32 -8.32
N GLY A 13 -7.78 7.67 -8.49
CA GLY A 13 -7.34 8.56 -9.57
C GLY A 13 -7.47 7.95 -10.97
N ILE A 14 -7.22 6.66 -11.14
CA ILE A 14 -7.30 6.00 -12.44
C ILE A 14 -8.72 5.50 -12.79
N ARG A 15 -9.55 5.20 -11.78
CA ARG A 15 -10.88 4.58 -11.96
C ARG A 15 -11.80 5.32 -12.94
N PRO A 16 -11.93 6.66 -12.93
CA PRO A 16 -12.80 7.39 -13.87
C PRO A 16 -12.43 7.23 -15.34
N TYR A 17 -11.16 6.92 -15.62
CA TYR A 17 -10.63 6.80 -16.97
C TYR A 17 -10.59 5.36 -17.50
N LEU A 18 -10.79 4.38 -16.63
CA LEU A 18 -10.71 2.96 -16.99
C LEU A 18 -12.05 2.26 -16.89
N LYS A 19 -12.85 2.53 -15.85
CA LYS A 19 -14.15 1.86 -15.63
C LYS A 19 -15.09 2.12 -16.78
N ASN A 20 -15.70 1.05 -17.29
CA ASN A 20 -16.63 1.00 -18.43
C ASN A 20 -16.01 1.28 -19.80
N PHE A 21 -14.69 1.49 -19.88
CA PHE A 21 -13.98 1.58 -21.16
C PHE A 21 -13.39 0.23 -21.55
N THR A 22 -13.05 0.12 -22.82
CA THR A 22 -12.51 -1.12 -23.41
C THR A 22 -11.00 -1.00 -23.59
N ILE A 23 -10.27 -2.03 -23.19
CA ILE A 23 -8.84 -2.18 -23.48
C ILE A 23 -8.70 -2.50 -24.96
N GLU A 24 -8.04 -1.63 -25.73
CA GLU A 24 -7.72 -1.87 -27.12
C GLU A 24 -6.51 -2.79 -27.29
N LYS A 25 -5.48 -2.55 -26.47
CA LYS A 25 -4.26 -3.37 -26.43
C LYS A 25 -3.47 -3.08 -25.15
N VAL A 26 -2.58 -4.01 -24.82
CA VAL A 26 -1.55 -3.83 -23.79
C VAL A 26 -0.17 -3.79 -24.48
N VAL A 27 0.65 -2.80 -24.13
CA VAL A 27 2.01 -2.66 -24.63
C VAL A 27 2.98 -2.89 -23.48
N VAL A 28 3.77 -3.95 -23.55
CA VAL A 28 4.78 -4.30 -22.55
C VAL A 28 6.17 -4.06 -23.12
N ARG A 29 6.89 -3.07 -22.58
CA ARG A 29 8.28 -2.74 -22.96
C ARG A 29 9.29 -3.49 -22.09
N GLN A 30 8.91 -3.79 -20.85
CA GLN A 30 9.73 -4.54 -19.91
C GLN A 30 8.92 -5.74 -19.37
N PRO A 31 9.12 -6.94 -19.93
CA PRO A 31 8.36 -8.13 -19.52
C PRO A 31 8.84 -8.71 -18.20
N LYS A 32 10.04 -8.35 -17.73
CA LYS A 32 10.65 -8.88 -16.52
C LYS A 32 10.70 -7.81 -15.42
N LEU A 33 9.64 -7.75 -14.62
CA LEU A 33 9.55 -6.98 -13.38
C LEU A 33 9.97 -7.86 -12.18
N ARG A 34 9.32 -7.68 -11.02
CA ARG A 34 9.51 -8.60 -9.87
C ARG A 34 9.22 -10.05 -10.26
N TRP A 35 8.16 -10.25 -11.03
CA TRP A 35 7.82 -11.48 -11.76
C TRP A 35 7.63 -11.14 -13.23
N ALA A 36 7.64 -12.15 -14.08
CA ALA A 36 7.29 -11.97 -15.48
C ALA A 36 5.85 -11.43 -15.59
N VAL A 37 5.64 -10.50 -16.52
CA VAL A 37 4.29 -10.05 -16.87
C VAL A 37 3.56 -11.23 -17.51
N SER A 38 2.32 -11.49 -17.08
CA SER A 38 1.54 -12.62 -17.58
C SER A 38 1.29 -12.53 -19.10
N GLU A 39 1.41 -13.65 -19.80
CA GLU A 39 1.20 -13.70 -21.25
C GLU A 39 -0.24 -13.33 -21.63
N GLU A 40 -1.21 -13.76 -20.83
CA GLU A 40 -2.63 -13.43 -20.99
C GLU A 40 -2.84 -11.91 -20.95
N LEU A 41 -2.12 -11.21 -20.06
CA LEU A 41 -2.17 -9.74 -19.99
C LEU A 41 -1.59 -9.11 -21.25
N ILE A 42 -0.47 -9.63 -21.77
CA ILE A 42 0.20 -9.10 -22.97
C ILE A 42 -0.70 -9.21 -24.20
N THR A 43 -1.46 -10.31 -24.29
CA THR A 43 -2.34 -10.62 -25.43
C THR A 43 -3.74 -10.02 -25.32
N LEU A 44 -4.05 -9.35 -24.21
CA LEU A 44 -5.40 -8.83 -23.92
C LEU A 44 -5.79 -7.73 -24.92
N LYS A 45 -6.88 -7.96 -25.64
CA LYS A 45 -7.44 -7.03 -26.64
C LYS A 45 -8.96 -7.04 -26.60
N HIS A 46 -9.56 -5.87 -26.84
CA HIS A 46 -11.00 -5.68 -26.97
C HIS A 46 -11.80 -6.24 -25.78
N VAL A 47 -11.30 -5.97 -24.58
CA VAL A 47 -11.91 -6.44 -23.32
C VAL A 47 -12.33 -5.24 -22.49
N LYS A 48 -13.60 -5.24 -22.07
CA LYS A 48 -14.18 -4.16 -21.27
C LYS A 48 -13.73 -4.27 -19.82
N ILE A 49 -13.37 -3.13 -19.23
CA ILE A 49 -13.13 -2.99 -17.78
C ILE A 49 -14.48 -2.73 -17.10
N VAL A 50 -14.84 -3.61 -16.18
CA VAL A 50 -16.11 -3.57 -15.44
C VAL A 50 -15.98 -2.71 -14.18
N ASP A 51 -14.92 -2.92 -13.41
CA ASP A 51 -14.66 -2.17 -12.18
C ASP A 51 -13.17 -2.17 -11.82
N LEU A 52 -12.82 -1.41 -10.78
CA LEU A 52 -11.52 -1.43 -10.15
C LEU A 52 -11.70 -1.51 -8.65
N THR A 53 -10.94 -2.40 -8.01
CA THR A 53 -10.90 -2.55 -6.55
C THR A 53 -9.46 -2.64 -6.05
N ARG A 54 -9.29 -2.69 -4.75
CA ARG A 54 -8.00 -2.89 -4.09
C ARG A 54 -8.10 -4.07 -3.12
N ARG A 55 -7.05 -4.88 -3.09
CA ARG A 55 -6.82 -5.84 -2.01
C ARG A 55 -5.41 -5.66 -1.48
N ALA A 56 -5.23 -5.42 -0.20
CA ALA A 56 -3.92 -5.11 0.39
C ALA A 56 -3.24 -3.91 -0.32
N LYS A 57 -2.10 -4.13 -0.95
CA LYS A 57 -1.35 -3.15 -1.77
C LYS A 57 -1.42 -3.46 -3.26
N TYR A 58 -2.44 -4.22 -3.68
CA TYR A 58 -2.67 -4.59 -5.07
C TYR A 58 -3.84 -3.81 -5.65
N LEU A 59 -3.63 -3.26 -6.84
CA LEU A 59 -4.68 -2.78 -7.74
C LEU A 59 -5.31 -3.99 -8.42
N ILE A 60 -6.63 -4.05 -8.48
CA ILE A 60 -7.36 -5.12 -9.18
C ILE A 60 -8.25 -4.45 -10.21
N ILE A 61 -7.95 -4.64 -11.49
CA ILE A 61 -8.79 -4.18 -12.59
C ILE A 61 -9.66 -5.36 -13.02
N HIS A 62 -10.95 -5.24 -12.78
CA HIS A 62 -11.94 -6.25 -13.14
C HIS A 62 -12.31 -6.09 -14.62
N THR A 63 -12.20 -7.15 -15.37
CA THR A 63 -12.59 -7.20 -16.77
C THR A 63 -13.68 -8.25 -17.00
N GLU A 64 -14.29 -8.26 -18.19
CA GLU A 64 -15.28 -9.27 -18.56
C GLU A 64 -14.70 -10.70 -18.65
N LYS A 65 -13.35 -10.84 -18.73
CA LYS A 65 -12.68 -12.13 -18.90
C LYS A 65 -11.89 -12.59 -17.68
N GLY A 66 -11.66 -11.73 -16.72
CA GLY A 66 -10.82 -12.00 -15.55
C GLY A 66 -10.27 -10.70 -14.95
N TYR A 67 -9.11 -10.80 -14.31
CA TYR A 67 -8.60 -9.73 -13.46
C TYR A 67 -7.12 -9.42 -13.78
N ILE A 68 -6.83 -8.12 -13.95
CA ILE A 68 -5.46 -7.64 -13.98
C ILE A 68 -5.06 -7.26 -12.57
N ILE A 69 -3.96 -7.83 -12.06
CA ILE A 69 -3.44 -7.59 -10.72
C ILE A 69 -2.17 -6.75 -10.82
N GLY A 70 -2.25 -5.49 -10.41
CA GLY A 70 -1.12 -4.57 -10.38
C GLY A 70 -0.56 -4.39 -8.97
N HIS A 71 0.76 -4.48 -8.79
CA HIS A 71 1.47 -4.12 -7.57
C HIS A 71 2.53 -3.07 -7.89
N LEU A 72 2.49 -1.93 -7.21
CA LEU A 72 3.38 -0.80 -7.53
C LEU A 72 4.83 -1.02 -7.08
N GLY A 73 5.10 -2.04 -6.27
CA GLY A 73 6.44 -2.28 -5.75
C GLY A 73 6.91 -1.22 -4.77
N MET A 74 8.12 -0.71 -4.96
CA MET A 74 8.71 0.30 -4.07
C MET A 74 8.71 1.72 -4.66
N SER A 75 8.82 1.83 -5.98
CA SER A 75 8.96 3.09 -6.71
C SER A 75 7.97 3.20 -7.88
N GLY A 76 7.12 2.18 -8.05
CA GLY A 76 6.16 2.16 -9.13
C GLY A 76 5.04 3.16 -8.94
N SER A 77 4.60 3.73 -10.04
CA SER A 77 3.46 4.64 -10.14
C SER A 77 2.65 4.34 -11.38
N VAL A 78 1.38 4.72 -11.35
CA VAL A 78 0.49 4.68 -12.51
C VAL A 78 -0.01 6.07 -12.81
N ARG A 79 -0.12 6.42 -14.09
CA ARG A 79 -0.65 7.69 -14.55
C ARG A 79 -1.55 7.51 -15.75
N ILE A 80 -2.53 8.40 -15.89
CA ILE A 80 -3.39 8.47 -17.06
C ILE A 80 -2.84 9.54 -18.00
N VAL A 81 -2.51 9.16 -19.21
CA VAL A 81 -1.95 10.06 -20.21
C VAL A 81 -2.65 9.87 -21.57
N PRO A 82 -2.61 10.88 -22.48
CA PRO A 82 -2.99 10.71 -23.88
C PRO A 82 -2.17 9.60 -24.55
N GLN A 83 -2.74 8.96 -25.57
CA GLN A 83 -2.08 7.83 -26.26
C GLN A 83 -0.79 8.22 -27.00
N ASP A 84 -0.67 9.47 -27.40
CA ASP A 84 0.48 10.06 -28.10
C ASP A 84 1.56 10.62 -27.17
N SER A 85 1.39 10.47 -25.86
CA SER A 85 2.34 10.99 -24.86
C SER A 85 3.72 10.34 -25.01
N ALA A 86 4.77 11.16 -24.90
CA ALA A 86 6.15 10.70 -24.89
C ALA A 86 6.38 9.61 -23.83
N ILE A 87 7.28 8.68 -24.16
CA ILE A 87 7.61 7.54 -23.31
C ILE A 87 8.91 7.85 -22.54
N ASP A 88 8.86 7.72 -21.23
CA ASP A 88 10.02 7.89 -20.36
C ASP A 88 10.80 6.56 -20.19
N LYS A 89 12.05 6.67 -19.79
CA LYS A 89 12.99 5.53 -19.63
C LYS A 89 12.42 4.37 -18.80
N HIS A 90 11.57 4.64 -17.82
CA HIS A 90 11.07 3.63 -16.87
C HIS A 90 9.58 3.33 -17.08
N ASP A 91 9.00 3.72 -18.20
CA ASP A 91 7.65 3.38 -18.61
C ASP A 91 7.62 1.96 -19.18
N HIS A 92 7.12 1.03 -18.38
CA HIS A 92 7.24 -0.39 -18.67
C HIS A 92 6.01 -1.00 -19.31
N ILE A 93 4.81 -0.52 -18.94
CA ILE A 93 3.53 -1.09 -19.42
C ILE A 93 2.56 0.05 -19.72
N ASP A 94 1.88 -0.04 -20.87
CA ASP A 94 0.73 0.78 -21.21
C ASP A 94 -0.50 -0.11 -21.41
N ILE A 95 -1.62 0.23 -20.77
CA ILE A 95 -2.94 -0.33 -21.07
C ILE A 95 -3.70 0.73 -21.85
N VAL A 96 -3.85 0.52 -23.16
CA VAL A 96 -4.44 1.47 -24.10
C VAL A 96 -5.94 1.30 -24.11
N MET A 97 -6.68 2.40 -23.93
CA MET A 97 -8.14 2.42 -23.82
C MET A 97 -8.79 3.04 -25.06
N ASN A 98 -10.01 2.66 -25.37
CA ASN A 98 -10.80 3.19 -26.49
C ASN A 98 -11.30 4.63 -26.32
N ASN A 99 -10.94 5.32 -25.24
CA ASN A 99 -11.29 6.72 -24.98
C ASN A 99 -10.15 7.72 -25.27
N GLY A 100 -9.14 7.31 -26.03
CA GLY A 100 -7.98 8.15 -26.37
C GLY A 100 -6.96 8.31 -25.23
N LYS A 101 -7.14 7.62 -24.10
CA LYS A 101 -6.22 7.60 -22.96
C LYS A 101 -5.54 6.26 -22.83
N LEU A 102 -4.47 6.23 -22.04
CA LEU A 102 -3.86 5.00 -21.59
C LEU A 102 -3.48 5.09 -20.10
N LEU A 103 -3.48 3.95 -19.44
CA LEU A 103 -2.85 3.77 -18.13
C LEU A 103 -1.39 3.41 -18.38
N ARG A 104 -0.48 4.23 -17.87
CA ARG A 104 0.97 4.03 -17.98
C ARG A 104 1.56 3.66 -16.63
N TYR A 105 2.28 2.55 -16.59
CA TYR A 105 3.03 2.11 -15.42
C TYR A 105 4.51 2.44 -15.56
N ASN A 106 5.03 3.21 -14.60
CA ASN A 106 6.43 3.58 -14.47
C ASN A 106 7.02 2.97 -13.20
N ASP A 107 8.21 2.35 -13.28
CA ASP A 107 8.90 1.78 -12.12
C ASP A 107 10.43 1.72 -12.31
N PRO A 108 11.18 2.71 -11.84
CA PRO A 108 12.64 2.74 -11.97
C PRO A 108 13.35 1.51 -11.38
N ARG A 109 12.79 0.90 -10.32
CA ARG A 109 13.39 -0.22 -9.60
C ARG A 109 12.91 -1.60 -10.07
N ARG A 110 11.83 -1.67 -10.83
CA ARG A 110 11.22 -2.89 -11.35
C ARG A 110 10.82 -3.91 -10.27
N PHE A 111 10.38 -3.42 -9.10
CA PHE A 111 9.91 -4.23 -7.98
C PHE A 111 8.39 -4.40 -7.94
N GLY A 112 7.69 -3.82 -8.89
CA GLY A 112 6.27 -4.03 -9.08
C GLY A 112 5.95 -5.33 -9.82
N ALA A 113 4.67 -5.59 -10.02
CA ALA A 113 4.18 -6.74 -10.74
C ALA A 113 2.89 -6.43 -11.47
N TRP A 114 2.70 -7.07 -12.63
CA TRP A 114 1.47 -7.00 -13.42
C TRP A 114 1.14 -8.42 -13.89
N LEU A 115 0.08 -8.97 -13.32
CA LEU A 115 -0.29 -10.37 -13.43
C LEU A 115 -1.74 -10.49 -13.91
N TRP A 116 -2.11 -11.67 -14.35
CA TRP A 116 -3.47 -12.02 -14.74
C TRP A 116 -3.98 -13.21 -13.91
N THR A 117 -5.27 -13.21 -13.64
CA THR A 117 -5.98 -14.37 -13.12
C THR A 117 -7.43 -14.35 -13.60
N GLU A 118 -8.02 -15.50 -13.81
CA GLU A 118 -9.45 -15.65 -14.10
C GLU A 118 -10.28 -15.71 -12.82
N ASN A 119 -9.66 -16.08 -11.70
CA ASN A 119 -10.33 -16.21 -10.41
C ASN A 119 -9.49 -15.58 -9.29
N LEU A 120 -10.09 -14.64 -8.53
CA LEU A 120 -9.42 -14.01 -7.39
C LEU A 120 -9.34 -14.92 -6.17
N ASP A 121 -10.29 -15.83 -6.00
CA ASP A 121 -10.36 -16.71 -4.81
C ASP A 121 -9.20 -17.69 -4.79
N ASP A 122 -8.73 -18.12 -5.97
CA ASP A 122 -7.61 -19.06 -6.10
C ASP A 122 -6.26 -18.35 -6.36
N PHE A 123 -6.25 -17.02 -6.39
CA PHE A 123 -5.03 -16.29 -6.68
C PHE A 123 -4.00 -16.45 -5.56
N HIS A 124 -2.94 -17.17 -5.82
CA HIS A 124 -1.96 -17.63 -4.83
C HIS A 124 -1.39 -16.54 -3.92
N LEU A 125 -1.27 -15.28 -4.41
CA LEU A 125 -0.79 -14.14 -3.60
C LEU A 125 -1.83 -13.65 -2.59
N PHE A 126 -3.11 -14.00 -2.74
CA PHE A 126 -4.18 -13.56 -1.84
C PHE A 126 -4.56 -14.59 -0.78
N LEU A 127 -4.25 -15.89 -0.98
CA LEU A 127 -4.67 -16.99 -0.10
C LEU A 127 -4.24 -16.85 1.36
N LYS A 128 -3.11 -16.19 1.62
CA LYS A 128 -2.56 -16.02 2.98
C LYS A 128 -2.71 -14.60 3.54
N LEU A 129 -3.46 -13.75 2.86
CA LEU A 129 -3.66 -12.38 3.30
C LEU A 129 -4.65 -12.30 4.46
N GLY A 130 -4.27 -11.60 5.51
CA GLY A 130 -5.16 -11.22 6.62
C GLY A 130 -6.26 -10.24 6.20
N PRO A 131 -7.08 -9.78 7.13
CA PRO A 131 -8.18 -8.84 6.87
C PRO A 131 -7.68 -7.47 6.40
N GLU A 132 -8.56 -6.77 5.68
CA GLU A 132 -8.38 -5.35 5.37
C GLU A 132 -8.46 -4.52 6.66
N PRO A 133 -7.53 -3.58 6.89
CA PRO A 133 -7.49 -2.84 8.15
C PRO A 133 -8.71 -1.94 8.37
N LEU A 134 -9.42 -1.55 7.31
CA LEU A 134 -10.61 -0.71 7.39
C LEU A 134 -11.93 -1.51 7.48
N SER A 135 -11.88 -2.85 7.36
CA SER A 135 -13.05 -3.71 7.52
C SER A 135 -13.37 -3.99 8.99
N ASP A 136 -14.56 -4.54 9.25
CA ASP A 136 -14.98 -4.97 10.60
C ASP A 136 -14.27 -6.24 11.06
N GLU A 137 -13.73 -7.02 10.13
CA GLU A 137 -12.92 -8.21 10.44
C GLU A 137 -11.65 -7.86 11.20
N PHE A 138 -11.03 -6.71 10.90
CA PHE A 138 -9.91 -6.18 11.68
C PHE A 138 -10.43 -5.43 12.90
N ASN A 139 -10.59 -6.15 14.00
CA ASN A 139 -11.05 -5.62 15.27
C ASN A 139 -10.13 -6.01 16.46
N ALA A 140 -10.40 -5.46 17.62
CA ALA A 140 -9.55 -5.63 18.80
C ALA A 140 -9.46 -7.10 19.27
N GLU A 141 -10.56 -7.84 19.20
CA GLU A 141 -10.57 -9.25 19.58
C GLU A 141 -9.77 -10.11 18.62
N TYR A 142 -9.91 -9.86 17.30
CA TYR A 142 -9.08 -10.48 16.28
C TYR A 142 -7.59 -10.23 16.53
N LEU A 143 -7.21 -8.95 16.71
CA LEU A 143 -5.81 -8.58 16.93
C LEU A 143 -5.26 -9.20 18.21
N PHE A 144 -6.05 -9.20 19.29
CA PHE A 144 -5.69 -9.82 20.56
C PHE A 144 -5.45 -11.32 20.39
N LYS A 145 -6.38 -12.08 19.81
CA LYS A 145 -6.22 -13.52 19.56
C LYS A 145 -5.00 -13.81 18.68
N LYS A 146 -4.84 -13.07 17.58
CA LYS A 146 -3.76 -13.26 16.61
C LYS A 146 -2.37 -13.02 17.24
N SER A 147 -2.29 -12.14 18.23
CA SER A 147 -1.03 -11.78 18.91
C SER A 147 -0.54 -12.82 19.91
N ARG A 148 -1.44 -13.63 20.55
CA ARG A 148 -1.12 -14.43 21.75
C ARG A 148 0.11 -15.32 21.63
N GLN A 149 0.34 -15.91 20.49
CA GLN A 149 1.46 -16.83 20.24
C GLN A 149 2.61 -16.19 19.47
N LYS A 150 2.65 -14.85 19.35
CA LYS A 150 3.63 -14.14 18.54
C LYS A 150 4.69 -13.47 19.41
N SER A 151 5.91 -14.04 19.41
CA SER A 151 7.07 -13.48 20.11
C SER A 151 7.89 -12.52 19.23
N THR A 152 7.34 -12.05 18.13
CA THR A 152 7.93 -11.02 17.27
C THR A 152 7.67 -9.62 17.83
N ALA A 153 8.53 -8.66 17.46
CA ALA A 153 8.31 -7.26 17.75
C ALA A 153 6.96 -6.79 17.17
N LEU A 154 6.23 -5.99 17.92
CA LEU A 154 4.88 -5.54 17.54
C LEU A 154 4.86 -4.82 16.19
N LYS A 155 5.89 -4.01 15.90
CA LYS A 155 6.00 -3.37 14.60
C LYS A 155 6.06 -4.41 13.46
N THR A 156 6.90 -5.43 13.59
CA THR A 156 7.02 -6.51 12.59
C THR A 156 5.70 -7.28 12.46
N PHE A 157 5.03 -7.54 13.59
CA PHE A 157 3.74 -8.21 13.62
C PHE A 157 2.65 -7.44 12.86
N LEU A 158 2.57 -6.11 13.03
CA LEU A 158 1.63 -5.26 12.31
C LEU A 158 1.94 -5.14 10.81
N MET A 159 3.18 -5.33 10.40
CA MET A 159 3.60 -5.28 9.00
C MET A 159 3.48 -6.64 8.29
N ASP A 160 3.14 -7.70 9.01
CA ASP A 160 2.88 -9.02 8.44
C ASP A 160 1.50 -9.04 7.76
N ASN A 161 1.50 -9.21 6.43
CA ASN A 161 0.26 -9.28 5.66
C ASN A 161 -0.65 -10.46 6.02
N ALA A 162 -0.16 -11.48 6.73
CA ALA A 162 -0.98 -12.57 7.28
C ALA A 162 -1.72 -12.16 8.57
N VAL A 163 -1.34 -11.04 9.16
CA VAL A 163 -1.98 -10.46 10.36
C VAL A 163 -2.98 -9.39 9.94
N VAL A 164 -2.54 -8.40 9.22
CA VAL A 164 -3.37 -7.33 8.67
C VAL A 164 -2.69 -6.80 7.41
N VAL A 165 -3.47 -6.59 6.36
CA VAL A 165 -2.88 -6.16 5.09
C VAL A 165 -2.68 -4.66 4.99
N GLY A 166 -1.85 -4.23 4.06
CA GLY A 166 -1.75 -2.84 3.63
C GLY A 166 -0.91 -1.92 4.53
N ILE A 167 -0.65 -2.29 5.78
CA ILE A 167 0.19 -1.53 6.70
C ILE A 167 1.66 -1.78 6.34
N GLY A 168 2.41 -0.71 6.21
CA GLY A 168 3.84 -0.79 5.98
C GLY A 168 4.62 -0.01 7.04
N ASN A 169 5.82 0.43 6.65
CA ASN A 169 6.75 1.04 7.60
C ASN A 169 6.28 2.41 8.13
N ILE A 170 5.60 3.19 7.30
CA ILE A 170 5.13 4.52 7.67
C ILE A 170 4.02 4.39 8.70
N TYR A 171 2.93 3.73 8.32
CA TYR A 171 1.72 3.69 9.15
C TYR A 171 1.86 2.83 10.39
N ALA A 172 2.76 1.82 10.40
CA ALA A 172 3.11 1.10 11.61
C ALA A 172 3.82 1.99 12.64
N ASN A 173 4.81 2.81 12.23
CA ASN A 173 5.49 3.74 13.14
C ASN A 173 4.53 4.79 13.70
N GLU A 174 3.73 5.43 12.84
CA GLU A 174 2.78 6.48 13.24
C GLU A 174 1.74 5.94 14.22
N SER A 175 1.14 4.79 13.92
CA SER A 175 0.12 4.19 14.79
C SER A 175 0.67 3.80 16.16
N LEU A 176 1.87 3.20 16.22
CA LEU A 176 2.52 2.85 17.48
C LEU A 176 2.88 4.08 18.31
N PHE A 177 3.34 5.16 17.68
CA PHE A 177 3.64 6.42 18.36
C PHE A 177 2.37 7.06 18.96
N ILE A 178 1.29 7.12 18.18
CA ILE A 178 0.02 7.70 18.65
C ILE A 178 -0.50 6.92 19.88
N CYS A 179 -0.41 5.59 19.85
CA CYS A 179 -0.81 4.72 20.94
C CYS A 179 0.19 4.69 22.14
N GLY A 180 1.36 5.32 22.03
CA GLY A 180 2.38 5.30 23.07
C GLY A 180 3.01 3.92 23.29
N ILE A 181 2.99 3.05 22.30
CA ILE A 181 3.49 1.67 22.40
C ILE A 181 4.88 1.58 21.75
N TYR A 182 5.85 1.03 22.50
CA TYR A 182 7.20 0.84 22.00
C TYR A 182 7.26 -0.20 20.87
N PRO A 183 7.92 0.08 19.75
CA PRO A 183 7.86 -0.78 18.56
C PRO A 183 8.48 -2.18 18.74
N LEU A 184 9.40 -2.37 19.71
CA LEU A 184 9.98 -3.68 20.07
C LEU A 184 9.15 -4.45 21.10
N LYS A 185 8.07 -3.90 21.67
CA LYS A 185 7.17 -4.69 22.54
C LYS A 185 6.79 -5.98 21.82
N LEU A 186 6.82 -7.11 22.51
CA LEU A 186 6.41 -8.38 21.93
C LEU A 186 4.90 -8.39 21.68
N ALA A 187 4.47 -8.85 20.52
CA ALA A 187 3.07 -8.86 20.15
C ALA A 187 2.20 -9.63 21.17
N LYS A 188 2.69 -10.76 21.69
CA LYS A 188 2.00 -11.54 22.74
C LYS A 188 1.71 -10.78 24.03
N ASN A 189 2.44 -9.70 24.29
CA ASN A 189 2.28 -8.87 25.50
C ASN A 189 1.28 -7.71 25.31
N LEU A 190 0.57 -7.65 24.17
CA LEU A 190 -0.52 -6.69 24.01
C LEU A 190 -1.65 -6.97 24.99
N THR A 191 -2.12 -5.93 25.66
CA THR A 191 -3.36 -5.98 26.45
C THR A 191 -4.58 -5.78 25.55
N ARG A 192 -5.79 -6.16 26.01
CA ARG A 192 -7.04 -5.90 25.28
C ARG A 192 -7.24 -4.41 25.01
N ASN A 193 -6.96 -3.55 25.99
CA ASN A 193 -7.09 -2.09 25.86
C ASN A 193 -6.11 -1.54 24.82
N GLN A 194 -4.88 -2.06 24.78
CA GLN A 194 -3.92 -1.69 23.74
C GLN A 194 -4.37 -2.15 22.35
N CYS A 195 -5.00 -3.31 22.22
CA CYS A 195 -5.57 -3.77 20.95
C CYS A 195 -6.72 -2.85 20.48
N ILE A 196 -7.61 -2.43 21.38
CA ILE A 196 -8.69 -1.48 21.08
C ILE A 196 -8.11 -0.16 20.57
N SER A 197 -7.19 0.43 21.32
CA SER A 197 -6.53 1.68 20.94
C SER A 197 -5.81 1.56 19.60
N LEU A 198 -5.05 0.48 19.41
CA LEU A 198 -4.24 0.29 18.20
C LEU A 198 -5.09 0.08 16.95
N VAL A 199 -6.16 -0.72 17.02
CA VAL A 199 -7.08 -0.92 15.89
C VAL A 199 -7.75 0.39 15.49
N ASN A 200 -8.28 1.15 16.46
CA ASN A 200 -8.92 2.43 16.17
C ASN A 200 -7.92 3.42 15.57
N THR A 201 -6.74 3.54 16.16
CA THR A 201 -5.68 4.43 15.66
C THR A 201 -5.25 4.07 14.23
N ILE A 202 -5.04 2.79 13.94
CA ILE A 202 -4.68 2.33 12.59
C ILE A 202 -5.76 2.73 11.59
N LYS A 203 -7.04 2.47 11.90
CA LYS A 203 -8.15 2.85 11.02
C LYS A 203 -8.19 4.36 10.78
N ASP A 204 -8.01 5.17 11.81
CA ASP A 204 -8.07 6.63 11.72
C ASP A 204 -6.89 7.21 10.93
N VAL A 205 -5.67 6.74 11.19
CA VAL A 205 -4.47 7.16 10.45
C VAL A 205 -4.60 6.82 8.96
N LEU A 206 -5.05 5.60 8.64
CA LEU A 206 -5.22 5.18 7.25
C LEU A 206 -6.33 5.98 6.54
N ARG A 207 -7.47 6.24 7.20
CA ARG A 207 -8.55 7.06 6.63
C ARG A 207 -8.08 8.48 6.34
N LYS A 208 -7.38 9.12 7.29
CA LYS A 208 -6.80 10.45 7.08
C LYS A 208 -5.82 10.46 5.92
N ALA A 209 -4.91 9.50 5.88
CA ALA A 209 -3.93 9.40 4.80
C ALA A 209 -4.60 9.23 3.42
N ILE A 210 -5.67 8.44 3.31
CA ILE A 210 -6.43 8.28 2.06
C ILE A 210 -7.07 9.62 1.64
N VAL A 211 -7.70 10.33 2.57
CA VAL A 211 -8.34 11.64 2.29
C VAL A 211 -7.32 12.65 1.78
N GLN A 212 -6.10 12.61 2.29
CA GLN A 212 -5.01 13.53 1.90
C GLN A 212 -4.18 13.06 0.70
N GLY A 213 -4.61 11.98 0.03
CA GLY A 213 -3.94 11.47 -1.17
C GLY A 213 -2.63 10.73 -0.90
N GLY A 214 -2.46 10.21 0.31
CA GLY A 214 -1.26 9.46 0.73
C GLY A 214 -0.05 10.34 1.06
N THR A 215 1.08 9.70 1.32
CA THR A 215 2.37 10.36 1.55
C THR A 215 3.13 10.51 0.25
N THR A 216 3.63 11.72 -0.05
CA THR A 216 4.67 11.90 -1.06
C THR A 216 6.02 11.58 -0.43
N LEU A 217 6.44 10.35 -0.52
CA LEU A 217 7.85 10.01 -0.44
C LEU A 217 8.43 10.15 -1.85
N LYS A 218 9.72 10.43 -1.98
CA LYS A 218 10.46 10.83 -3.22
C LYS A 218 10.00 10.18 -4.55
N ASP A 219 9.31 9.04 -4.48
CA ASP A 219 9.03 8.20 -5.63
C ASP A 219 7.54 8.00 -5.94
N PHE A 220 6.61 8.65 -5.19
CA PHE A 220 5.17 8.48 -5.42
C PHE A 220 4.49 9.82 -5.71
N LEU A 221 3.85 9.90 -6.87
CA LEU A 221 2.92 10.96 -7.26
C LEU A 221 1.55 10.34 -7.51
N GLN A 222 0.49 11.10 -7.27
CA GLN A 222 -0.86 10.71 -7.67
C GLN A 222 -0.94 10.56 -9.19
N PRO A 223 -1.92 9.83 -9.74
CA PRO A 223 -2.04 9.63 -11.20
C PRO A 223 -2.17 10.92 -12.02
N ASP A 224 -2.55 12.03 -11.39
CA ASP A 224 -2.63 13.36 -11.99
C ASP A 224 -1.33 14.19 -11.81
N GLY A 225 -0.29 13.58 -11.23
CA GLY A 225 1.00 14.22 -10.99
C GLY A 225 1.08 15.04 -9.70
N ARG A 226 0.00 15.13 -8.91
CA ARG A 226 0.02 15.87 -7.65
C ARG A 226 0.71 15.08 -6.54
N PRO A 227 1.41 15.76 -5.62
CA PRO A 227 1.95 15.11 -4.43
C PRO A 227 0.84 14.74 -3.44
N GLY A 228 1.07 13.70 -2.63
CA GLY A 228 0.24 13.44 -1.45
C GLY A 228 0.62 14.38 -0.31
N TYR A 229 -0.34 14.83 0.46
CA TYR A 229 -0.12 15.83 1.51
C TYR A 229 0.09 15.22 2.90
N PHE A 230 -0.18 13.95 3.10
CA PHE A 230 -0.05 13.30 4.41
C PHE A 230 1.38 13.30 4.97
N ALA A 231 2.40 13.42 4.12
CA ALA A 231 3.79 13.53 4.55
C ALA A 231 4.05 14.71 5.51
N GLN A 232 3.26 15.77 5.42
CA GLN A 232 3.36 16.95 6.29
C GLN A 232 2.83 16.69 7.70
N GLU A 233 2.03 15.64 7.90
CA GLU A 233 1.45 15.25 9.17
C GLU A 233 2.18 14.09 9.87
N LEU A 234 3.31 13.62 9.32
CA LEU A 234 4.09 12.54 9.94
C LEU A 234 4.73 13.01 11.24
N LEU A 235 4.39 12.31 12.31
CA LEU A 235 4.78 12.66 13.68
C LEU A 235 6.17 12.15 14.04
N VAL A 236 6.50 10.92 13.64
CA VAL A 236 7.79 10.29 13.96
C VAL A 236 8.52 9.74 12.74
N TYR A 237 7.82 9.26 11.73
CA TYR A 237 8.46 8.64 10.58
C TYR A 237 9.34 9.64 9.81
N GLY A 238 10.63 9.32 9.69
CA GLY A 238 11.62 10.19 9.04
C GLY A 238 12.08 11.39 9.88
N ASN A 239 11.61 11.52 11.11
CA ASN A 239 11.87 12.66 12.00
C ASN A 239 12.94 12.34 13.07
N LYS A 240 13.88 11.42 12.80
CA LYS A 240 15.00 11.16 13.70
C LYS A 240 15.69 12.48 14.10
N ASP A 241 16.08 12.60 15.37
CA ASP A 241 16.76 13.74 16.01
C ASP A 241 15.90 15.04 16.11
N LYS A 242 14.69 15.06 15.55
CA LYS A 242 13.75 16.18 15.75
C LYS A 242 13.01 16.03 17.09
N PRO A 243 12.51 17.15 17.64
CA PRO A 243 11.73 17.11 18.88
C PRO A 243 10.40 16.37 18.68
N CYS A 244 10.06 15.52 19.64
CA CYS A 244 8.76 14.85 19.68
C CYS A 244 7.63 15.88 19.81
N PRO A 245 6.59 15.81 18.96
CA PRO A 245 5.48 16.77 19.01
C PRO A 245 4.65 16.69 20.29
N LYS A 246 4.76 15.58 21.06
CA LYS A 246 4.04 15.42 22.35
C LYS A 246 4.84 15.92 23.56
N CYS A 247 6.16 15.73 23.58
CA CYS A 247 6.95 15.95 24.81
C CYS A 247 8.30 16.65 24.62
N GLY A 248 8.66 17.03 23.38
CA GLY A 248 9.92 17.70 23.07
C GLY A 248 11.18 16.81 23.09
N THR A 249 11.11 15.58 23.60
CA THR A 249 12.25 14.64 23.60
C THR A 249 12.63 14.27 22.16
N LYS A 250 13.91 14.15 21.85
CA LYS A 250 14.37 13.78 20.51
C LYS A 250 13.80 12.42 20.08
N ILE A 251 13.30 12.35 18.86
CA ILE A 251 12.89 11.10 18.22
C ILE A 251 14.13 10.28 17.95
N GLU A 252 14.09 9.01 18.35
CA GLU A 252 15.12 8.03 18.09
C GLU A 252 14.76 7.10 16.93
N SER A 253 15.75 6.39 16.43
CA SER A 253 15.51 5.34 15.45
C SER A 253 16.34 4.10 15.74
N LEU A 254 15.78 2.95 15.40
CA LEU A 254 16.47 1.66 15.46
C LEU A 254 16.00 0.76 14.30
N VAL A 255 16.78 -0.27 13.98
CA VAL A 255 16.41 -1.20 12.91
C VAL A 255 15.60 -2.36 13.50
N ILE A 256 14.37 -2.54 13.00
CA ILE A 256 13.50 -3.67 13.33
C ILE A 256 13.07 -4.34 12.03
N GLY A 257 13.31 -5.65 11.90
CA GLY A 257 12.97 -6.40 10.69
C GLY A 257 13.57 -5.79 9.42
N GLN A 258 14.84 -5.42 9.47
CA GLN A 258 15.61 -4.80 8.36
C GLN A 258 15.09 -3.42 7.90
N ARG A 259 14.26 -2.74 8.72
CA ARG A 259 13.69 -1.43 8.40
C ARG A 259 13.88 -0.44 9.55
N ASN A 260 14.24 0.79 9.21
CA ASN A 260 14.29 1.86 10.19
C ASN A 260 12.93 2.05 10.85
N SER A 261 12.95 2.14 12.16
CA SER A 261 11.78 2.36 13.01
C SER A 261 12.04 3.62 13.82
N PHE A 262 11.05 4.50 13.89
CA PHE A 262 11.15 5.78 14.54
C PHE A 262 10.21 5.82 15.73
N PHE A 263 10.68 6.34 16.87
CA PHE A 263 9.90 6.37 18.11
C PHE A 263 10.38 7.47 19.06
N CYS A 264 9.52 7.88 19.96
CA CYS A 264 9.87 8.74 21.10
C CYS A 264 10.17 7.88 22.32
N PRO A 265 11.40 7.87 22.88
CA PRO A 265 11.75 7.02 24.02
C PRO A 265 11.00 7.38 25.30
N LYS A 266 10.49 8.63 25.42
CA LYS A 266 9.70 9.07 26.58
C LYS A 266 8.21 8.73 26.46
N CYS A 267 7.62 8.90 25.26
CA CYS A 267 6.19 8.68 25.05
C CYS A 267 5.82 7.21 24.79
N GLN A 268 6.73 6.41 24.24
CA GLN A 268 6.49 5.01 23.91
C GLN A 268 7.23 4.10 24.86
N LYS A 269 6.46 3.37 25.67
CA LYS A 269 7.02 2.49 26.71
C LYS A 269 6.82 1.03 26.35
N MET A 270 7.68 0.17 26.90
CA MET A 270 7.57 -1.29 26.74
C MET A 270 6.33 -1.85 27.47
N GLY A 271 5.88 -1.21 28.52
CA GLY A 271 4.66 -1.46 29.31
C GLY A 271 4.59 -2.85 29.86
#